data_caf21204c9b586b5e1b04144db85939c
#
_entry.id   caf21204c9b586b5e1b04144db85939c
#
_cell.length_a   1.000
_cell.length_b   1.000
_cell.length_c   1.000
_cell.angle_alpha   90.00
_cell.angle_beta   90.00
_cell.angle_gamma   90.00
#
_symmetry.space_group_name_H-M   'P 1'
#
loop_
_entity.id
_entity.type
_entity.pdbx_description
1 polymer ?
#
loop_
_entity_poly.entity_id
_entity_poly.type
_entity_poly.pdbx_seq_one_letter_code
_entity_poly.pdbx_strand_id
1 'polypeptide(L)'
;MIRAFVAIEIDHAIIQGIFATTDELRQKISGIRWTPQTNCHLTLKFLGDVDAGQIEAIGQMLERELSLFPRFTINAKGLGVFPDATRPRVLWVGVEGNPLAELAERVEKALASLGFAQEKRKFTPHLTIGRWRQFKRSDKNLTDALAKWQERDFGGSTVHEVVLFQSILNPSGAEYRRLKAARLSDP
;
A
#
# COMPACT_ATOMS: atom_id res chain seq x y z
N MET A 1 -4.18 11.30 19.98
CA MET A 1 -3.31 10.52 19.07
C MET A 1 -4.08 10.15 17.82
N ILE A 2 -3.48 10.23 16.66
CA ILE A 2 -4.06 9.93 15.35
C ILE A 2 -3.25 8.79 14.75
N ARG A 3 -3.88 7.66 14.46
CA ARG A 3 -3.19 6.58 13.77
C ARG A 3 -2.98 6.97 12.30
N ALA A 4 -1.73 7.10 11.87
CA ALA A 4 -1.39 7.65 10.57
C ALA A 4 -0.44 6.77 9.76
N PHE A 5 -0.47 6.96 8.43
CA PHE A 5 0.44 6.35 7.49
C PHE A 5 0.57 7.21 6.23
N VAL A 6 1.65 7.04 5.50
CA VAL A 6 1.93 7.70 4.22
C VAL A 6 1.77 6.70 3.09
N ALA A 7 1.04 7.07 2.05
CA ALA A 7 0.72 6.17 0.94
C ALA A 7 0.53 6.92 -0.38
N ILE A 8 0.52 6.15 -1.47
CA ILE A 8 0.13 6.54 -2.82
C ILE A 8 -1.25 5.95 -3.11
N GLU A 9 -2.15 6.76 -3.64
CA GLU A 9 -3.42 6.30 -4.21
C GLU A 9 -3.20 5.74 -5.61
N ILE A 10 -3.96 4.74 -5.97
CA ILE A 10 -3.88 4.04 -7.25
C ILE A 10 -5.11 4.38 -8.09
N ASP A 11 -4.93 4.55 -9.39
CA ASP A 11 -6.01 4.84 -10.32
C ASP A 11 -7.17 3.85 -10.17
N HIS A 12 -8.38 4.39 -10.15
CA HIS A 12 -9.59 3.61 -9.90
C HIS A 12 -9.77 2.45 -10.89
N ALA A 13 -9.41 2.63 -12.16
CA ALA A 13 -9.48 1.60 -13.18
C ALA A 13 -8.61 0.38 -12.83
N ILE A 14 -7.39 0.62 -12.30
CA ILE A 14 -6.49 -0.45 -11.85
C ILE A 14 -7.09 -1.18 -10.65
N ILE A 15 -7.61 -0.43 -9.68
CA ILE A 15 -8.27 -1.01 -8.51
C ILE A 15 -9.46 -1.88 -8.94
N GLN A 16 -10.30 -1.41 -9.85
CA GLN A 16 -11.42 -2.20 -10.38
C GLN A 16 -10.94 -3.49 -11.07
N GLY A 17 -9.88 -3.42 -11.89
CA GLY A 17 -9.30 -4.60 -12.55
C GLY A 17 -8.76 -5.64 -11.55
N ILE A 18 -8.08 -5.18 -10.50
CA ILE A 18 -7.61 -6.04 -9.42
C ILE A 18 -8.79 -6.72 -8.71
N PHE A 19 -9.83 -5.96 -8.36
CA PHE A 19 -10.96 -6.49 -7.59
C PHE A 19 -11.90 -7.38 -8.42
N ALA A 20 -12.03 -7.17 -9.72
CA ALA A 20 -12.70 -8.13 -10.60
C ALA A 20 -12.02 -9.51 -10.56
N THR A 21 -10.69 -9.51 -10.42
CA THR A 21 -9.89 -10.72 -10.21
C THR A 21 -10.13 -11.37 -8.85
N THR A 22 -10.29 -10.56 -7.80
CA THR A 22 -10.51 -11.10 -6.45
C THR A 22 -11.80 -11.90 -6.34
N ASP A 23 -12.80 -11.68 -7.20
CA ASP A 23 -14.05 -12.44 -7.19
C ASP A 23 -13.81 -13.91 -7.58
N GLU A 24 -12.92 -14.20 -8.53
CA GLU A 24 -12.47 -15.57 -8.80
C GLU A 24 -11.73 -16.18 -7.59
N LEU A 25 -10.88 -15.40 -6.95
CA LEU A 25 -10.12 -15.88 -5.79
C LEU A 25 -11.01 -16.15 -4.58
N ARG A 26 -12.06 -15.35 -4.36
CA ARG A 26 -13.04 -15.52 -3.27
C ARG A 26 -13.73 -16.88 -3.29
N GLN A 27 -13.98 -17.41 -4.48
CA GLN A 27 -14.61 -18.71 -4.65
C GLN A 27 -13.66 -19.87 -4.31
N LYS A 28 -12.35 -19.67 -4.42
CA LYS A 28 -11.34 -20.72 -4.29
C LYS A 28 -10.57 -20.67 -2.97
N ILE A 29 -10.37 -19.47 -2.41
CA ILE A 29 -9.52 -19.28 -1.22
C ILE A 29 -10.37 -18.82 -0.05
N SER A 30 -10.42 -19.63 1.01
CA SER A 30 -11.22 -19.37 2.21
C SER A 30 -10.41 -18.68 3.32
N GLY A 31 -11.12 -18.11 4.29
CA GLY A 31 -10.54 -17.54 5.52
C GLY A 31 -9.90 -16.17 5.35
N ILE A 32 -9.99 -15.55 4.17
CA ILE A 32 -9.50 -14.20 3.90
C ILE A 32 -10.56 -13.16 4.28
N ARG A 33 -10.14 -12.15 5.03
CA ARG A 33 -10.85 -10.87 5.11
C ARG A 33 -10.34 -10.00 3.95
N TRP A 34 -11.17 -9.80 2.95
CA TRP A 34 -10.84 -8.99 1.78
C TRP A 34 -10.80 -7.50 2.12
N THR A 35 -9.82 -6.81 1.57
CA THR A 35 -9.70 -5.36 1.68
C THR A 35 -10.81 -4.71 0.86
N PRO A 36 -11.54 -3.70 1.36
CA PRO A 36 -12.44 -2.91 0.52
C PRO A 36 -11.65 -2.17 -0.58
N GLN A 37 -12.26 -1.97 -1.74
CA GLN A 37 -11.63 -1.23 -2.85
C GLN A 37 -11.15 0.16 -2.41
N THR A 38 -11.97 0.86 -1.63
CA THR A 38 -11.67 2.19 -1.07
C THR A 38 -10.46 2.23 -0.15
N ASN A 39 -10.01 1.07 0.33
CA ASN A 39 -8.87 0.94 1.23
C ASN A 39 -7.61 0.38 0.53
N CYS A 40 -7.67 0.19 -0.79
CA CYS A 40 -6.54 -0.30 -1.56
C CYS A 40 -5.61 0.87 -1.92
N HIS A 41 -4.39 0.85 -1.41
CA HIS A 41 -3.37 1.87 -1.61
C HIS A 41 -1.98 1.25 -1.50
N LEU A 42 -0.97 1.94 -2.00
CA LEU A 42 0.43 1.57 -1.84
C LEU A 42 1.02 2.30 -0.63
N THR A 43 1.19 1.59 0.48
CA THR A 43 1.80 2.16 1.68
C THR A 43 3.29 2.38 1.48
N LEU A 44 3.76 3.60 1.76
CA LEU A 44 5.18 3.95 1.81
C LEU A 44 5.74 3.83 3.23
N LYS A 45 5.00 4.35 4.24
CA LYS A 45 5.43 4.31 5.64
C LYS A 45 4.26 4.31 6.61
N PHE A 46 4.30 3.39 7.57
CA PHE A 46 3.42 3.46 8.74
C PHE A 46 4.04 4.34 9.83
N LEU A 47 3.26 5.28 10.38
CA LEU A 47 3.70 6.19 11.45
C LEU A 47 3.23 5.73 12.83
N GLY A 48 2.20 4.87 12.87
CA GLY A 48 1.56 4.48 14.13
C GLY A 48 0.71 5.60 14.71
N ASP A 49 0.71 5.73 16.03
CA ASP A 49 -0.04 6.76 16.75
C ASP A 49 0.77 8.06 16.82
N VAL A 50 0.28 9.09 16.16
CA VAL A 50 0.91 10.40 15.98
C VAL A 50 0.16 11.44 16.81
N ASP A 51 0.87 12.38 17.42
CA ASP A 51 0.23 13.54 18.04
C ASP A 51 -0.45 14.42 17.00
N ALA A 52 -1.66 14.89 17.28
CA ALA A 52 -2.40 15.75 16.36
C ALA A 52 -1.65 17.04 15.98
N GLY A 53 -0.85 17.56 16.89
CA GLY A 53 -0.01 18.73 16.65
C GLY A 53 1.14 18.49 15.66
N GLN A 54 1.54 17.24 15.41
CA GLN A 54 2.60 16.91 14.44
C GLN A 54 2.08 16.78 12.99
N ILE A 55 0.77 16.67 12.76
CA ILE A 55 0.20 16.43 11.42
C ILE A 55 0.62 17.53 10.43
N GLU A 56 0.60 18.78 10.87
CA GLU A 56 1.02 19.92 10.04
C GLU A 56 2.49 19.83 9.66
N ALA A 57 3.36 19.57 10.64
CA ALA A 57 4.82 19.45 10.43
C ALA A 57 5.16 18.25 9.49
N ILE A 58 4.43 17.13 9.61
CA ILE A 58 4.60 15.99 8.72
C ILE A 58 4.20 16.37 7.28
N GLY A 59 3.05 17.04 7.12
CA GLY A 59 2.59 17.49 5.79
C GLY A 59 3.58 18.44 5.12
N GLN A 60 4.05 19.46 5.83
CA GLN A 60 5.04 20.42 5.34
C GLN A 60 6.38 19.74 4.99
N MET A 61 6.83 18.79 5.81
CA MET A 61 8.04 18.03 5.55
C MET A 61 7.92 17.21 4.25
N LEU A 62 6.81 16.49 4.07
CA LEU A 62 6.56 15.74 2.86
C LEU A 62 6.51 16.65 1.62
N GLU A 63 5.79 17.78 1.71
CA GLU A 63 5.69 18.75 0.63
C GLU A 63 7.06 19.31 0.23
N ARG A 64 7.86 19.74 1.21
CA ARG A 64 9.22 20.24 0.97
C ARG A 64 10.12 19.23 0.30
N GLU A 65 10.15 18.00 0.81
CA GLU A 65 11.08 16.96 0.34
C GLU A 65 10.67 16.34 -1.00
N LEU A 66 9.36 16.40 -1.35
CA LEU A 66 8.83 15.77 -2.55
C LEU A 66 8.47 16.76 -3.67
N SER A 67 8.49 18.08 -3.43
CA SER A 67 8.11 19.10 -4.40
C SER A 67 8.90 19.07 -5.72
N LEU A 68 10.14 18.58 -5.68
CA LEU A 68 11.01 18.42 -6.87
C LEU A 68 11.11 16.95 -7.33
N PHE A 69 10.38 16.03 -6.71
CA PHE A 69 10.37 14.65 -7.14
C PHE A 69 9.43 14.50 -8.35
N PRO A 70 9.89 14.03 -9.50
CA PRO A 70 9.08 14.00 -10.71
C PRO A 70 7.93 12.98 -10.58
N ARG A 71 6.79 13.27 -11.21
CA ARG A 71 5.74 12.29 -11.44
C ARG A 71 6.26 11.12 -12.24
N PHE A 72 5.76 9.93 -11.97
CA PHE A 72 6.18 8.71 -12.64
C PHE A 72 5.03 7.71 -12.71
N THR A 73 5.20 6.72 -13.58
CA THR A 73 4.23 5.63 -13.71
C THR A 73 4.70 4.41 -12.92
N ILE A 74 3.77 3.80 -12.22
CA ILE A 74 3.90 2.49 -11.59
C ILE A 74 3.03 1.49 -12.33
N ASN A 75 3.37 0.21 -12.26
CA ASN A 75 2.60 -0.87 -12.84
C ASN A 75 2.19 -1.87 -11.75
N ALA A 76 0.91 -2.24 -11.70
CA ALA A 76 0.41 -3.25 -10.78
C ALA A 76 0.52 -4.62 -11.45
N LYS A 77 1.32 -5.54 -10.86
CA LYS A 77 1.62 -6.83 -11.48
C LYS A 77 1.82 -7.94 -10.46
N GLY A 78 1.29 -9.09 -10.78
CA GLY A 78 1.51 -10.33 -10.04
C GLY A 78 0.77 -10.41 -8.72
N LEU A 79 0.62 -11.64 -8.25
CA LEU A 79 0.00 -11.96 -6.96
C LEU A 79 1.05 -12.54 -6.02
N GLY A 80 1.02 -12.14 -4.77
CA GLY A 80 1.93 -12.66 -3.77
C GLY A 80 1.35 -12.69 -2.37
N VAL A 81 2.12 -13.25 -1.44
CA VAL A 81 1.73 -13.34 -0.03
C VAL A 81 2.88 -13.00 0.91
N PHE A 82 2.55 -12.49 2.09
CA PHE A 82 3.49 -12.35 3.19
C PHE A 82 3.09 -13.20 4.39
N PRO A 83 4.06 -13.70 5.18
CA PRO A 83 5.49 -13.67 4.93
C PRO A 83 5.92 -14.59 3.78
N ASP A 84 5.24 -15.70 3.56
CA ASP A 84 5.52 -16.70 2.53
C ASP A 84 4.28 -17.57 2.24
N ALA A 85 4.35 -18.39 1.20
CA ALA A 85 3.24 -19.24 0.78
C ALA A 85 2.90 -20.38 1.76
N THR A 86 3.80 -20.75 2.66
CA THR A 86 3.55 -21.83 3.66
C THR A 86 2.72 -21.33 4.84
N ARG A 87 2.82 -20.04 5.16
CA ARG A 87 2.18 -19.38 6.29
C ARG A 87 1.59 -18.02 5.91
N PRO A 88 0.71 -17.96 4.92
CA PRO A 88 0.23 -16.68 4.40
C PRO A 88 -0.58 -15.91 5.45
N ARG A 89 -0.31 -14.61 5.54
CA ARG A 89 -1.06 -13.67 6.36
C ARG A 89 -1.63 -12.50 5.58
N VAL A 90 -0.95 -12.09 4.51
CA VAL A 90 -1.35 -10.99 3.65
C VAL A 90 -1.32 -11.46 2.22
N LEU A 91 -2.41 -11.28 1.49
CA LEU A 91 -2.48 -11.47 0.05
C LEU A 91 -2.37 -10.08 -0.60
N TRP A 92 -1.51 -9.97 -1.61
CA TRP A 92 -1.21 -8.69 -2.23
C TRP A 92 -0.98 -8.81 -3.74
N VAL A 93 -1.15 -7.68 -4.43
CA VAL A 93 -0.69 -7.46 -5.81
C VAL A 93 0.60 -6.66 -5.76
N GLY A 94 1.63 -7.09 -6.50
CA GLY A 94 2.90 -6.38 -6.59
C GLY A 94 2.77 -5.06 -7.32
N VAL A 95 3.69 -4.13 -7.03
CA VAL A 95 3.80 -2.85 -7.73
C VAL A 95 5.23 -2.65 -8.18
N GLU A 96 5.41 -2.30 -9.43
CA GLU A 96 6.72 -2.01 -10.04
C GLU A 96 6.76 -0.55 -10.50
N GLY A 97 7.94 0.08 -10.43
CA GLY A 97 8.15 1.45 -10.91
C GLY A 97 9.54 1.93 -10.53
N ASN A 98 10.30 2.44 -11.50
CA ASN A 98 11.73 2.68 -11.31
C ASN A 98 12.05 3.63 -10.13
N PRO A 99 11.41 4.81 -9.97
CA PRO A 99 11.76 5.70 -8.86
C PRO A 99 11.02 5.36 -7.55
N LEU A 100 10.22 4.28 -7.49
CA LEU A 100 9.37 3.98 -6.33
C LEU A 100 10.17 3.68 -5.06
N ALA A 101 11.29 2.96 -5.18
CA ALA A 101 12.16 2.68 -4.05
C ALA A 101 12.86 3.96 -3.54
N GLU A 102 13.28 4.83 -4.46
CA GLU A 102 13.86 6.14 -4.13
C GLU A 102 12.86 7.04 -3.41
N LEU A 103 11.61 7.08 -3.90
CA LEU A 103 10.53 7.83 -3.25
C LEU A 103 10.30 7.34 -1.82
N ALA A 104 10.21 6.02 -1.63
CA ALA A 104 10.02 5.43 -0.30
C ALA A 104 11.19 5.76 0.63
N GLU A 105 12.43 5.68 0.15
CA GLU A 105 13.61 6.06 0.94
C GLU A 105 13.61 7.55 1.29
N ARG A 106 13.20 8.43 0.37
CA ARG A 106 13.09 9.87 0.62
C ARG A 106 12.05 10.17 1.70
N VAL A 107 10.88 9.53 1.64
CA VAL A 107 9.84 9.60 2.69
C VAL A 107 10.38 9.10 4.03
N GLU A 108 11.09 7.98 4.06
CA GLU A 108 11.71 7.43 5.28
C GLU A 108 12.71 8.42 5.91
N LYS A 109 13.60 9.00 5.11
CA LYS A 109 14.61 9.98 5.59
C LYS A 109 13.95 11.27 6.07
N ALA A 110 12.98 11.79 5.32
CA ALA A 110 12.24 12.99 5.69
C ALA A 110 11.58 12.85 7.06
N LEU A 111 10.88 11.76 7.28
CA LEU A 111 10.13 11.53 8.52
C LEU A 111 11.03 11.10 9.69
N ALA A 112 12.20 10.53 9.43
CA ALA A 112 13.19 10.25 10.47
C ALA A 112 13.66 11.53 11.16
N SER A 113 13.77 12.66 10.44
CA SER A 113 14.12 13.97 11.02
C SER A 113 13.06 14.52 11.99
N LEU A 114 11.82 14.02 11.90
CA LEU A 114 10.73 14.34 12.82
C LEU A 114 10.58 13.31 13.96
N GLY A 115 11.55 12.39 14.10
CA GLY A 115 11.58 11.40 15.18
C GLY A 115 10.88 10.07 14.86
N PHE A 116 10.39 9.86 13.63
CA PHE A 116 9.81 8.57 13.24
C PHE A 116 10.91 7.56 12.91
N ALA A 117 10.89 6.41 13.58
CA ALA A 117 11.87 5.36 13.34
C ALA A 117 11.84 4.88 11.86
N GLN A 118 13.03 4.67 11.30
CA GLN A 118 13.16 4.11 9.96
C GLN A 118 12.81 2.62 9.96
N GLU A 119 12.12 2.17 8.89
CA GLU A 119 11.85 0.74 8.69
C GLU A 119 13.16 0.03 8.31
N LYS A 120 13.45 -1.05 9.01
CA LYS A 120 14.66 -1.86 8.79
C LYS A 120 14.48 -2.90 7.69
N ARG A 121 13.24 -3.27 7.38
CA ARG A 121 12.94 -4.24 6.33
C ARG A 121 13.02 -3.59 4.97
N LYS A 122 13.49 -4.36 4.00
CA LYS A 122 13.48 -3.92 2.60
C LYS A 122 12.06 -3.54 2.17
N PHE A 123 11.93 -2.37 1.54
CA PHE A 123 10.67 -1.94 0.95
C PHE A 123 10.27 -2.91 -0.16
N THR A 124 9.07 -3.47 -0.05
CA THR A 124 8.47 -4.35 -1.05
C THR A 124 7.14 -3.74 -1.46
N PRO A 125 7.09 -3.02 -2.59
CA PRO A 125 5.89 -2.31 -3.02
C PRO A 125 4.75 -3.29 -3.30
N HIS A 126 3.60 -3.07 -2.65
CA HIS A 126 2.46 -3.96 -2.82
C HIS A 126 1.12 -3.29 -2.47
N LEU A 127 0.05 -3.77 -3.08
CA LEU A 127 -1.33 -3.43 -2.76
C LEU A 127 -1.95 -4.59 -1.98
N THR A 128 -2.28 -4.37 -0.71
CA THR A 128 -2.95 -5.39 0.09
C THR A 128 -4.39 -5.59 -0.38
N ILE A 129 -4.72 -6.79 -0.84
CA ILE A 129 -6.08 -7.15 -1.29
C ILE A 129 -6.82 -8.06 -0.29
N GLY A 130 -6.10 -8.64 0.68
CA GLY A 130 -6.72 -9.45 1.72
C GLY A 130 -5.78 -9.84 2.85
N ARG A 131 -6.37 -10.23 3.99
CA ARG A 131 -5.61 -10.67 5.17
C ARG A 131 -6.30 -11.88 5.80
N TRP A 132 -5.52 -12.90 6.17
CA TRP A 132 -6.02 -14.00 6.98
C TRP A 132 -6.13 -13.58 8.45
N ARG A 133 -7.29 -13.84 9.06
CA ARG A 133 -7.50 -13.55 10.48
C ARG A 133 -6.74 -14.52 11.40
N GLN A 134 -6.68 -15.76 10.97
CA GLN A 134 -6.01 -16.84 11.70
C GLN A 134 -4.87 -17.40 10.87
N PHE A 135 -3.94 -18.05 11.52
CA PHE A 135 -2.89 -18.79 10.87
C PHE A 135 -3.51 -19.89 9.98
N LYS A 136 -3.20 -19.84 8.69
CA LYS A 136 -3.60 -20.86 7.73
C LYS A 136 -2.35 -21.50 7.13
N ARG A 137 -2.36 -22.82 7.01
CA ARG A 137 -1.39 -23.50 6.15
C ARG A 137 -1.79 -23.26 4.71
N SER A 138 -0.80 -23.16 3.83
CA SER A 138 -1.04 -23.12 2.39
C SER A 138 -1.88 -24.32 1.94
N ASP A 139 -2.79 -24.06 1.02
CA ASP A 139 -3.52 -25.10 0.32
C ASP A 139 -3.25 -25.02 -1.20
N LYS A 140 -3.66 -26.07 -1.90
CA LYS A 140 -3.46 -26.15 -3.36
C LYS A 140 -4.09 -24.97 -4.10
N ASN A 141 -5.27 -24.52 -3.68
CA ASN A 141 -5.97 -23.40 -4.33
C ASN A 141 -5.17 -22.12 -4.29
N LEU A 142 -4.54 -21.82 -3.14
CA LEU A 142 -3.67 -20.65 -3.00
C LEU A 142 -2.42 -20.80 -3.87
N THR A 143 -1.78 -21.96 -3.86
CA THR A 143 -0.57 -22.21 -4.65
C THR A 143 -0.84 -22.09 -6.14
N ASP A 144 -1.95 -22.69 -6.63
CA ASP A 144 -2.38 -22.61 -8.02
C ASP A 144 -2.72 -21.15 -8.42
N ALA A 145 -3.34 -20.38 -7.52
CA ALA A 145 -3.65 -18.97 -7.76
C ALA A 145 -2.38 -18.13 -7.87
N LEU A 146 -1.42 -18.32 -6.97
CA LEU A 146 -0.14 -17.61 -7.01
C LEU A 146 0.61 -17.90 -8.32
N ALA A 147 0.67 -19.17 -8.74
CA ALA A 147 1.31 -19.56 -9.99
C ALA A 147 0.59 -18.98 -11.22
N LYS A 148 -0.75 -19.07 -11.26
CA LYS A 148 -1.57 -18.55 -12.37
C LYS A 148 -1.40 -17.04 -12.56
N TRP A 149 -1.22 -16.30 -11.47
CA TRP A 149 -1.30 -14.84 -11.46
C TRP A 149 0.05 -14.17 -11.24
N GLN A 150 1.14 -14.93 -11.25
CA GLN A 150 2.50 -14.44 -11.02
C GLN A 150 2.89 -13.31 -11.97
N GLU A 151 2.52 -13.42 -13.25
CA GLU A 151 2.85 -12.47 -14.31
C GLU A 151 1.65 -11.63 -14.78
N ARG A 152 0.52 -11.70 -14.05
CA ARG A 152 -0.66 -10.95 -14.45
C ARG A 152 -0.45 -9.47 -14.30
N ASP A 153 -0.59 -8.75 -15.39
CA ASP A 153 -0.55 -7.31 -15.47
C ASP A 153 -1.96 -6.73 -15.24
N PHE A 154 -2.07 -5.72 -14.35
CA PHE A 154 -3.32 -5.00 -14.05
C PHE A 154 -3.29 -3.58 -14.60
N GLY A 155 -2.17 -3.15 -15.20
CA GLY A 155 -1.99 -1.85 -15.82
C GLY A 155 -1.21 -0.84 -14.99
N GLY A 156 -0.96 0.31 -15.62
CA GLY A 156 -0.16 1.39 -15.07
C GLY A 156 -1.01 2.49 -14.43
N SER A 157 -0.50 3.07 -13.35
CA SER A 157 -1.07 4.22 -12.64
C SER A 157 0.00 5.31 -12.51
N THR A 158 -0.37 6.57 -12.77
CA THR A 158 0.57 7.69 -12.61
C THR A 158 0.53 8.19 -11.18
N VAL A 159 1.71 8.28 -10.56
CA VAL A 159 1.88 8.84 -9.21
C VAL A 159 1.98 10.36 -9.32
N HIS A 160 0.96 11.07 -8.84
CA HIS A 160 0.90 12.53 -8.85
C HIS A 160 1.23 13.15 -7.49
N GLU A 161 0.95 12.42 -6.42
CA GLU A 161 1.11 12.91 -5.05
C GLU A 161 1.34 11.76 -4.07
N VAL A 162 1.87 12.11 -2.92
CA VAL A 162 1.98 11.25 -1.74
C VAL A 162 1.06 11.81 -0.67
N VAL A 163 0.28 10.95 -0.05
CA VAL A 163 -0.79 11.36 0.89
C VAL A 163 -0.51 10.84 2.29
N LEU A 164 -0.64 11.72 3.27
CA LEU A 164 -0.74 11.37 4.68
C LEU A 164 -2.19 11.04 5.02
N PHE A 165 -2.42 9.81 5.49
CA PHE A 165 -3.74 9.32 5.88
C PHE A 165 -3.87 9.14 7.37
N GLN A 166 -5.08 9.37 7.88
CA GLN A 166 -5.54 8.86 9.16
C GLN A 166 -6.22 7.50 8.95
N SER A 167 -5.93 6.55 9.83
CA SER A 167 -6.64 5.28 9.91
C SER A 167 -7.60 5.31 11.10
N ILE A 168 -8.91 5.30 10.83
CA ILE A 168 -9.97 5.24 11.84
C ILE A 168 -10.45 3.80 11.90
N LEU A 169 -10.31 3.17 13.06
CA LEU A 169 -10.72 1.79 13.27
C LEU A 169 -12.18 1.74 13.71
N ASN A 170 -13.04 1.17 12.87
CA ASN A 170 -14.45 0.94 13.14
C ASN A 170 -14.73 -0.57 13.28
N PRO A 171 -15.82 -0.99 13.93
CA PRO A 171 -16.22 -2.40 14.01
C PRO A 171 -16.36 -3.06 12.62
N SER A 172 -16.78 -2.31 11.61
CA SER A 172 -16.91 -2.76 10.21
C SER A 172 -15.59 -2.86 9.46
N GLY A 173 -14.54 -2.19 9.95
CA GLY A 173 -13.21 -2.14 9.31
C GLY A 173 -12.52 -0.80 9.49
N ALA A 174 -11.36 -0.66 8.88
CA ALA A 174 -10.65 0.62 8.86
C ALA A 174 -11.28 1.56 7.82
N GLU A 175 -11.43 2.81 8.19
CA GLU A 175 -11.74 3.94 7.31
C GLU A 175 -10.49 4.80 7.17
N TYR A 176 -10.17 5.24 5.96
CA TYR A 176 -9.00 6.09 5.73
C TYR A 176 -9.45 7.49 5.32
N ARG A 177 -8.89 8.48 6.02
CA ARG A 177 -9.15 9.90 5.76
C ARG A 177 -7.87 10.60 5.35
N ARG A 178 -7.90 11.31 4.23
CA ARG A 178 -6.78 12.15 3.79
C ARG A 178 -6.61 13.32 4.75
N LEU A 179 -5.39 13.51 5.24
CA LEU A 179 -5.02 14.64 6.11
C LEU A 179 -4.25 15.70 5.33
N LYS A 180 -3.21 15.30 4.62
CA LYS A 180 -2.32 16.16 3.83
C LYS A 180 -1.89 15.45 2.56
N ALA A 181 -1.57 16.21 1.51
CA ALA A 181 -1.04 15.67 0.26
C ALA A 181 0.18 16.48 -0.18
N ALA A 182 1.26 15.81 -0.52
CA ALA A 182 2.46 16.38 -1.11
C ALA A 182 2.47 16.05 -2.60
N ARG A 183 2.34 17.08 -3.44
CA ARG A 183 2.34 16.93 -4.91
C ARG A 183 3.75 16.72 -5.41
N LEU A 184 3.88 15.84 -6.41
CA LEU A 184 5.10 15.65 -7.16
C LEU A 184 5.17 16.66 -8.31
N SER A 185 6.41 17.00 -8.74
CA SER A 185 6.61 17.94 -9.84
C SER A 185 6.15 17.38 -11.19
N ASP A 186 5.74 18.24 -12.09
CA ASP A 186 5.59 17.87 -13.48
C ASP A 186 6.95 17.45 -14.05
N PRO A 187 6.98 16.50 -15.01
CA PRO A 187 8.23 16.04 -15.62
C PRO A 187 8.95 17.14 -16.39
#